data_f5a58ae5cc8f408523e63188fd3af462
#
_entry.id   f5a58ae5cc8f408523e63188fd3af462
#
_cell.length_a   1.000
_cell.length_b   1.000
_cell.length_c   1.000
_cell.angle_alpha   90.00
_cell.angle_beta   90.00
_cell.angle_gamma   90.00
#
_symmetry.space_group_name_H-M   'P 1'
#
loop_
_entity.id
_entity.type
_entity.pdbx_description
1 polymer ?
#
loop_
_entity_poly.entity_id
_entity_poly.type
_entity_poly.pdbx_seq_one_letter_code
_entity_poly.pdbx_strand_id
1 'polypeptide(L)'
;MNKRPALTCLTFLLIHGCAASAIVLASLGAALLSGCQTARDGASNNPVPRVQPLPDSLRQSLALSAFYQKYLNASGLPVLGSTNVSDYAMREAAWIVQHMLSHRPEILGVMATNRARLVVMAYNEYTTDVPEQAGRSPKVYWDRRARGLGGRICSCAEENLLCFPGDPYSTENILIHEFGHAIAGVGMRALDPTFDARLRQAYRKAVEAGLWQRTYAGSSAEEYWAEAVQDWFDNNRRNDSQHNSVSTRAELKQYDPTLAALCAEVFGDVPWRYKKPMERPPQERAHLAGFDPAKSPRFRWRQSPLTEKPRVQILTDLGEVEVELYAQQAPITVTNFLRYVLEGFYRDGEFFRTVTLRNQPDDKVKIQVIQARAAQARQGELLPPIPLERTRDTGLKHLDGTLTMARDGPDTAQESFAICIGDQPELDFGGRRNPDGQGFAAFGRVVRGLEVVRKIHALPAEGQQLTPPLKIQNAFRNH
;
A
#
# COMPACT_ATOMS: atom_id res chain seq x y z
N MET A 1 -19.06 -26.67 55.32
CA MET A 1 -19.12 -28.12 55.51
C MET A 1 -18.34 -28.75 54.38
N ASN A 2 -17.20 -29.29 54.74
CA ASN A 2 -16.68 -30.65 54.49
C ASN A 2 -16.55 -31.06 53.03
N LYS A 3 -15.49 -31.60 52.48
CA LYS A 3 -14.16 -32.06 52.96
C LYS A 3 -13.30 -32.35 51.72
N ARG A 4 -12.01 -32.08 51.79
CA ARG A 4 -10.98 -32.77 50.95
C ARG A 4 -10.78 -34.20 51.51
N PRO A 5 -10.20 -35.15 50.75
CA PRO A 5 -8.76 -35.41 50.77
C PRO A 5 -8.18 -35.78 49.37
N ALA A 6 -6.97 -35.53 48.97
CA ALA A 6 -5.61 -35.86 49.41
C ALA A 6 -5.10 -37.28 49.07
N LEU A 7 -3.97 -37.29 48.31
CA LEU A 7 -2.88 -38.29 48.19
C LEU A 7 -3.19 -39.66 47.54
N THR A 8 -2.38 -40.10 46.57
CA THR A 8 -1.15 -40.82 46.87
C THR A 8 -0.24 -41.00 45.63
N CYS A 9 1.04 -40.83 45.88
CA CYS A 9 2.23 -41.12 45.10
C CYS A 9 2.39 -42.64 44.86
N LEU A 10 2.89 -43.06 43.68
CA LEU A 10 3.69 -44.29 43.60
C LEU A 10 4.73 -44.21 42.48
N THR A 11 5.95 -44.19 42.92
CA THR A 11 7.20 -44.43 42.22
C THR A 11 7.35 -45.89 41.88
N PHE A 12 7.81 -46.25 40.67
CA PHE A 12 8.57 -47.50 40.50
C PHE A 12 9.69 -47.32 39.50
N LEU A 13 10.84 -47.72 39.93
CA LEU A 13 12.17 -47.75 39.34
C LEU A 13 12.43 -49.09 38.65
N LEU A 14 13.51 -49.14 37.88
CA LEU A 14 14.38 -50.27 37.47
C LEU A 14 14.03 -50.94 36.13
N ILE A 15 14.93 -51.38 35.28
CA ILE A 15 16.43 -51.42 35.11
C ILE A 15 16.69 -52.18 33.80
N HIS A 16 17.84 -51.87 33.12
CA HIS A 16 18.71 -52.72 32.29
C HIS A 16 18.38 -53.06 30.84
N GLY A 17 19.39 -52.81 30.02
CA GLY A 17 19.68 -53.50 28.77
C GLY A 17 20.73 -52.82 27.91
N CYS A 18 22.02 -53.00 28.22
CA CYS A 18 23.17 -52.70 27.37
C CYS A 18 23.21 -53.55 26.10
N ALA A 19 23.59 -53.00 24.97
CA ALA A 19 24.52 -53.70 24.04
C ALA A 19 25.26 -52.67 23.18
N ALA A 20 26.56 -52.75 23.24
CA ALA A 20 27.58 -51.99 22.54
C ALA A 20 27.94 -52.64 21.20
N SER A 21 28.45 -51.82 20.24
CA SER A 21 29.47 -52.15 19.26
C SER A 21 29.90 -50.85 18.63
N ALA A 22 31.02 -50.23 18.95
CA ALA A 22 32.40 -50.46 18.60
C ALA A 22 32.73 -50.02 17.14
N ILE A 23 33.29 -48.83 17.03
CA ILE A 23 34.65 -48.41 16.59
C ILE A 23 35.01 -48.69 15.11
N VAL A 24 35.28 -47.61 14.33
CA VAL A 24 36.51 -47.47 13.54
C VAL A 24 36.96 -46.00 13.59
N LEU A 25 38.10 -45.78 14.28
CA LEU A 25 38.95 -44.62 14.16
C LEU A 25 39.86 -44.75 12.92
N ALA A 26 40.03 -43.71 12.14
CA ALA A 26 41.21 -43.51 11.32
C ALA A 26 41.69 -42.09 11.50
N SER A 27 42.80 -41.95 12.15
CA SER A 27 43.63 -40.80 12.40
C SER A 27 44.51 -40.47 11.19
N LEU A 28 44.70 -39.14 10.95
CA LEU A 28 45.91 -38.49 10.40
C LEU A 28 45.57 -37.00 10.40
N GLY A 29 46.26 -36.09 11.03
CA GLY A 29 47.65 -35.88 11.23
C GLY A 29 47.82 -34.35 11.18
N ALA A 30 48.30 -33.77 12.26
CA ALA A 30 48.47 -32.31 12.49
C ALA A 30 49.44 -31.67 11.50
N ALA A 31 49.14 -30.42 11.12
CA ALA A 31 50.18 -29.41 10.84
C ALA A 31 49.68 -28.04 11.26
N LEU A 32 50.14 -27.60 12.44
CA LEU A 32 50.13 -26.20 12.87
C LEU A 32 51.20 -25.46 12.06
N LEU A 33 50.82 -24.42 11.36
CA LEU A 33 51.72 -23.32 11.01
C LEU A 33 50.98 -22.03 11.08
N SER A 34 51.44 -21.19 12.00
CA SER A 34 51.13 -19.76 12.16
C SER A 34 51.27 -19.01 10.84
N GLY A 35 50.27 -18.24 10.56
CA GLY A 35 50.32 -17.19 9.54
C GLY A 35 49.34 -16.09 9.90
N CYS A 36 49.83 -15.08 10.64
CA CYS A 36 49.16 -13.80 10.78
C CYS A 36 49.06 -13.20 9.37
N GLN A 37 47.86 -13.19 8.79
CA GLN A 37 47.61 -12.46 7.56
C GLN A 37 46.58 -11.39 7.86
N THR A 38 47.03 -10.16 7.73
CA THR A 38 46.29 -8.90 7.66
C THR A 38 45.03 -9.07 6.83
N ALA A 39 43.90 -8.67 7.41
CA ALA A 39 42.64 -8.52 6.68
C ALA A 39 42.85 -7.54 5.51
N ARG A 40 42.98 -8.08 4.32
CA ARG A 40 42.81 -7.31 3.10
C ARG A 40 41.33 -7.27 2.78
N ASP A 41 40.80 -6.05 2.63
CA ASP A 41 39.49 -5.78 2.07
C ASP A 41 39.29 -6.57 0.76
N GLY A 42 38.64 -7.72 0.88
CA GLY A 42 38.26 -8.54 -0.26
C GLY A 42 36.94 -8.03 -0.81
N ALA A 43 36.98 -7.22 -1.84
CA ALA A 43 35.83 -7.07 -2.73
C ALA A 43 35.40 -8.48 -3.16
N SER A 44 34.23 -8.93 -2.68
CA SER A 44 33.71 -10.25 -3.02
C SER A 44 33.43 -10.27 -4.52
N ASN A 45 34.24 -11.05 -5.24
CA ASN A 45 34.05 -11.38 -6.66
C ASN A 45 32.86 -12.35 -6.84
N ASN A 46 31.73 -12.11 -6.20
CA ASN A 46 30.53 -12.84 -6.53
C ASN A 46 30.06 -12.37 -7.91
N PRO A 47 29.90 -13.29 -8.88
CA PRO A 47 29.43 -12.90 -10.20
C PRO A 47 28.08 -12.24 -10.10
N VAL A 48 27.92 -11.13 -10.81
CA VAL A 48 26.63 -10.42 -10.89
C VAL A 48 25.53 -11.42 -11.28
N PRO A 49 24.46 -11.58 -10.48
CA PRO A 49 23.41 -12.53 -10.78
C PRO A 49 22.84 -12.27 -12.18
N ARG A 50 22.76 -13.34 -12.99
CA ARG A 50 22.27 -13.22 -14.37
C ARG A 50 20.77 -13.43 -14.41
N VAL A 51 20.07 -12.55 -15.10
CA VAL A 51 18.69 -12.78 -15.55
C VAL A 51 18.72 -13.85 -16.63
N GLN A 52 17.88 -14.84 -16.51
CA GLN A 52 17.79 -15.98 -17.42
C GLN A 52 16.32 -16.31 -17.73
N PRO A 53 16.04 -17.11 -18.77
CA PRO A 53 14.70 -17.63 -19.00
C PRO A 53 14.20 -18.39 -17.77
N LEU A 54 12.90 -18.28 -17.49
CA LEU A 54 12.29 -18.98 -16.36
C LEU A 54 12.37 -20.50 -16.56
N PRO A 55 13.04 -21.25 -15.64
CA PRO A 55 13.14 -22.71 -15.75
C PRO A 55 11.76 -23.39 -15.67
N ASP A 56 11.53 -24.40 -16.53
CA ASP A 56 10.27 -25.14 -16.56
C ASP A 56 9.96 -25.85 -15.23
N SER A 57 10.99 -26.37 -14.55
CA SER A 57 10.84 -26.97 -13.21
C SER A 57 10.31 -25.97 -12.17
N LEU A 58 10.79 -24.74 -12.22
CA LEU A 58 10.30 -23.68 -11.31
C LEU A 58 8.89 -23.22 -11.70
N ARG A 59 8.62 -23.11 -13.01
CA ARG A 59 7.27 -22.82 -13.52
C ARG A 59 6.26 -23.84 -13.02
N GLN A 60 6.56 -25.12 -13.11
CA GLN A 60 5.70 -26.21 -12.65
C GLN A 60 5.53 -26.21 -11.13
N SER A 61 6.63 -26.13 -10.37
CA SER A 61 6.61 -26.23 -8.92
C SER A 61 5.84 -25.07 -8.25
N LEU A 62 5.88 -23.87 -8.82
CA LEU A 62 5.17 -22.70 -8.33
C LEU A 62 3.84 -22.44 -9.06
N ALA A 63 3.49 -23.25 -10.06
CA ALA A 63 2.31 -23.08 -10.92
C ALA A 63 2.25 -21.67 -11.57
N LEU A 64 3.38 -21.24 -12.16
CA LEU A 64 3.51 -19.89 -12.70
C LEU A 64 2.86 -19.73 -14.07
N SER A 65 2.15 -18.65 -14.26
CA SER A 65 1.55 -18.22 -15.53
C SER A 65 2.62 -18.05 -16.63
N ALA A 66 2.18 -18.17 -17.88
CA ALA A 66 2.98 -17.84 -19.06
C ALA A 66 3.40 -16.36 -19.12
N PHE A 67 2.81 -15.49 -18.33
CA PHE A 67 3.24 -14.09 -18.16
C PHE A 67 4.72 -13.98 -17.77
N TYR A 68 5.19 -14.85 -16.86
CA TYR A 68 6.56 -14.85 -16.38
C TYR A 68 7.50 -15.52 -17.39
N GLN A 69 8.45 -14.76 -17.88
CA GLN A 69 9.43 -15.24 -18.85
C GLN A 69 10.87 -15.13 -18.35
N LYS A 70 11.12 -14.20 -17.42
CA LYS A 70 12.43 -13.92 -16.86
C LYS A 70 12.52 -14.36 -15.40
N TYR A 71 13.69 -14.83 -15.03
CA TYR A 71 14.02 -15.32 -13.70
C TYR A 71 15.41 -14.87 -13.28
N LEU A 72 15.54 -14.55 -11.99
CA LEU A 72 16.80 -14.34 -11.31
C LEU A 72 16.72 -14.95 -9.91
N ASN A 73 17.77 -15.60 -9.45
CA ASN A 73 17.84 -16.16 -8.10
C ASN A 73 18.48 -15.14 -7.13
N ALA A 74 17.71 -14.64 -6.19
CA ALA A 74 18.20 -13.78 -5.10
C ALA A 74 18.42 -14.63 -3.83
N SER A 75 19.55 -15.33 -3.73
CA SER A 75 19.89 -16.19 -2.57
C SER A 75 18.78 -17.18 -2.19
N GLY A 76 18.19 -17.83 -3.21
CA GLY A 76 17.07 -18.77 -3.05
C GLY A 76 15.71 -18.16 -3.37
N LEU A 77 15.48 -16.88 -3.12
CA LEU A 77 14.22 -16.23 -3.43
C LEU A 77 14.10 -15.99 -4.96
N PRO A 78 13.03 -16.49 -5.62
CA PRO A 78 12.78 -16.20 -7.04
C PRO A 78 12.42 -14.74 -7.27
N VAL A 79 13.13 -14.06 -8.16
CA VAL A 79 12.76 -12.78 -8.76
C VAL A 79 12.25 -13.06 -10.17
N LEU A 80 11.02 -12.66 -10.45
CA LEU A 80 10.27 -12.97 -11.68
C LEU A 80 9.89 -11.71 -12.42
N GLY A 81 9.83 -11.79 -13.74
CA GLY A 81 9.34 -10.71 -14.58
C GLY A 81 8.83 -11.23 -15.92
N SER A 82 8.08 -10.38 -16.62
CA SER A 82 7.69 -10.61 -18.01
C SER A 82 8.88 -10.36 -18.96
N THR A 83 8.68 -10.56 -20.26
CA THR A 83 9.68 -10.17 -21.27
C THR A 83 9.94 -8.67 -21.32
N ASN A 84 8.99 -7.84 -20.89
CA ASN A 84 9.06 -6.38 -20.95
C ASN A 84 9.96 -5.76 -19.87
N VAL A 85 10.15 -6.47 -18.75
CA VAL A 85 10.93 -5.97 -17.62
C VAL A 85 12.40 -5.83 -17.97
N SER A 86 13.01 -4.72 -17.56
CA SER A 86 14.45 -4.51 -17.69
C SER A 86 15.24 -5.51 -16.83
N ASP A 87 16.27 -6.13 -17.40
CA ASP A 87 17.20 -6.98 -16.65
C ASP A 87 17.92 -6.20 -15.54
N TYR A 88 18.15 -4.92 -15.73
CA TYR A 88 18.71 -4.04 -14.71
C TYR A 88 17.79 -3.91 -13.50
N ALA A 89 16.48 -3.79 -13.71
CA ALA A 89 15.51 -3.71 -12.62
C ALA A 89 15.46 -5.01 -11.80
N MET A 90 15.50 -6.16 -12.45
CA MET A 90 15.54 -7.45 -11.76
C MET A 90 16.82 -7.62 -10.92
N ARG A 91 17.97 -7.17 -11.44
CA ARG A 91 19.24 -7.18 -10.70
C ARG A 91 19.22 -6.21 -9.53
N GLU A 92 18.66 -5.01 -9.72
CA GLU A 92 18.49 -4.02 -8.64
C GLU A 92 17.59 -4.55 -7.53
N ALA A 93 16.45 -5.14 -7.88
CA ALA A 93 15.54 -5.75 -6.91
C ALA A 93 16.22 -6.86 -6.10
N ALA A 94 16.95 -7.76 -6.76
CA ALA A 94 17.72 -8.81 -6.09
C ALA A 94 18.80 -8.24 -5.18
N TRP A 95 19.52 -7.23 -5.65
CA TRP A 95 20.58 -6.55 -4.89
C TRP A 95 20.01 -5.92 -3.61
N ILE A 96 18.89 -5.21 -3.69
CA ILE A 96 18.24 -4.58 -2.54
C ILE A 96 17.84 -5.63 -1.49
N VAL A 97 17.09 -6.68 -1.87
CA VAL A 97 16.60 -7.67 -0.88
C VAL A 97 17.72 -8.46 -0.22
N GLN A 98 18.82 -8.72 -0.96
CA GLN A 98 20.01 -9.35 -0.40
C GLN A 98 20.74 -8.44 0.60
N HIS A 99 20.79 -7.12 0.35
CA HIS A 99 21.40 -6.18 1.29
C HIS A 99 20.51 -5.95 2.52
N MET A 100 19.19 -5.88 2.36
CA MET A 100 18.26 -5.80 3.48
C MET A 100 18.45 -6.97 4.45
N LEU A 101 18.65 -8.17 3.94
CA LEU A 101 18.80 -9.40 4.75
C LEU A 101 20.24 -9.90 4.84
N SER A 102 21.24 -9.02 4.65
CA SER A 102 22.66 -9.42 4.74
C SER A 102 23.05 -9.94 6.13
N HIS A 103 22.36 -9.51 7.18
CA HIS A 103 22.52 -10.02 8.55
C HIS A 103 21.87 -11.38 8.76
N ARG A 104 20.74 -11.65 8.10
CA ARG A 104 19.96 -12.88 8.25
C ARG A 104 19.56 -13.45 6.88
N PRO A 105 20.54 -13.87 6.05
CA PRO A 105 20.29 -14.35 4.69
C PRO A 105 19.41 -15.61 4.64
N GLU A 106 19.33 -16.38 5.73
CA GLU A 106 18.47 -17.57 5.83
C GLU A 106 16.99 -17.23 5.65
N ILE A 107 16.58 -15.99 5.95
CA ILE A 107 15.18 -15.54 5.78
C ILE A 107 14.76 -15.68 4.31
N LEU A 108 15.62 -15.33 3.35
CA LEU A 108 15.32 -15.47 1.91
C LEU A 108 15.00 -16.93 1.53
N GLY A 109 15.80 -17.87 2.05
CA GLY A 109 15.60 -19.30 1.84
C GLY A 109 14.27 -19.79 2.44
N VAL A 110 13.98 -19.37 3.67
CA VAL A 110 12.70 -19.68 4.35
C VAL A 110 11.51 -19.10 3.60
N MET A 111 11.61 -17.87 3.11
CA MET A 111 10.55 -17.26 2.28
C MET A 111 10.34 -18.09 1.01
N ALA A 112 11.40 -18.51 0.34
CA ALA A 112 11.32 -19.33 -0.87
C ALA A 112 10.66 -20.70 -0.61
N THR A 113 11.02 -21.40 0.46
CA THR A 113 10.38 -22.67 0.84
C THR A 113 8.89 -22.51 1.15
N ASN A 114 8.48 -21.31 1.59
CA ASN A 114 7.09 -20.93 1.78
C ASN A 114 6.45 -20.34 0.52
N ARG A 115 7.03 -20.63 -0.67
CA ARG A 115 6.54 -20.23 -2.00
C ARG A 115 6.46 -18.71 -2.20
N ALA A 116 7.21 -17.93 -1.43
CA ALA A 116 7.33 -16.49 -1.67
C ALA A 116 8.16 -16.23 -2.94
N ARG A 117 7.85 -15.12 -3.59
CA ARG A 117 8.56 -14.63 -4.76
C ARG A 117 8.45 -13.12 -4.89
N LEU A 118 9.42 -12.54 -5.51
CA LEU A 118 9.43 -11.13 -5.87
C LEU A 118 9.09 -10.98 -7.36
N VAL A 119 8.10 -10.16 -7.67
CA VAL A 119 7.68 -9.84 -9.03
C VAL A 119 8.09 -8.43 -9.37
N VAL A 120 8.86 -8.24 -10.42
CA VAL A 120 9.17 -6.92 -10.97
C VAL A 120 8.23 -6.68 -12.14
N MET A 121 7.50 -5.57 -12.11
CA MET A 121 6.63 -5.10 -13.20
C MET A 121 7.42 -4.14 -14.10
N ALA A 122 7.22 -4.23 -15.40
CA ALA A 122 7.70 -3.20 -16.32
C ALA A 122 6.94 -1.87 -16.13
N TYR A 123 7.54 -0.75 -16.56
CA TYR A 123 6.94 0.58 -16.46
C TYR A 123 5.57 0.71 -17.13
N ASN A 124 5.26 -0.15 -18.11
CA ASN A 124 4.00 -0.20 -18.84
C ASN A 124 3.10 -1.37 -18.43
N GLU A 125 3.46 -2.09 -17.38
CA GLU A 125 2.65 -3.10 -16.71
C GLU A 125 2.11 -2.54 -15.40
N TYR A 126 0.94 -3.00 -15.00
CA TYR A 126 0.25 -2.48 -13.82
C TYR A 126 -0.13 -3.60 -12.88
N THR A 127 -0.56 -3.26 -11.68
CA THR A 127 -0.87 -4.24 -10.63
C THR A 127 -1.75 -5.39 -11.12
N THR A 128 -2.82 -5.11 -11.87
CA THR A 128 -3.73 -6.18 -12.34
C THR A 128 -3.23 -6.96 -13.56
N ASP A 129 -2.09 -6.59 -14.14
CA ASP A 129 -1.43 -7.39 -15.18
C ASP A 129 -0.61 -8.53 -14.57
N VAL A 130 -0.24 -8.42 -13.28
CA VAL A 130 0.38 -9.52 -12.52
C VAL A 130 -0.66 -10.62 -12.31
N PRO A 131 -0.41 -11.86 -12.76
CA PRO A 131 -1.43 -12.92 -12.78
C PRO A 131 -2.12 -13.15 -11.44
N GLU A 132 -1.37 -13.12 -10.34
CA GLU A 132 -1.89 -13.34 -8.99
C GLU A 132 -2.72 -12.16 -8.47
N GLN A 133 -2.62 -11.01 -9.12
CA GLN A 133 -3.37 -9.80 -8.80
C GLN A 133 -4.52 -9.53 -9.80
N ALA A 134 -4.62 -10.32 -10.88
CA ALA A 134 -5.56 -10.10 -11.99
C ALA A 134 -7.04 -10.12 -11.56
N GLY A 135 -7.37 -10.80 -10.46
CA GLY A 135 -8.72 -10.86 -9.88
C GLY A 135 -9.12 -9.63 -9.05
N ARG A 136 -8.21 -8.69 -8.85
CA ARG A 136 -8.52 -7.48 -8.05
C ARG A 136 -9.49 -6.55 -8.79
N SER A 137 -10.50 -6.07 -8.08
CA SER A 137 -11.55 -5.21 -8.63
C SER A 137 -11.79 -3.99 -7.72
N PRO A 138 -12.08 -2.81 -8.28
CA PRO A 138 -12.04 -2.45 -9.71
C PRO A 138 -10.58 -2.41 -10.23
N LYS A 139 -10.35 -2.87 -11.46
CA LYS A 139 -9.00 -2.88 -12.05
C LYS A 139 -8.34 -1.51 -12.09
N VAL A 140 -9.07 -0.50 -12.55
CA VAL A 140 -8.56 0.88 -12.67
C VAL A 140 -8.06 1.42 -11.33
N TYR A 141 -8.70 1.02 -10.24
CA TYR A 141 -8.27 1.37 -8.90
C TYR A 141 -6.90 0.77 -8.57
N TRP A 142 -6.78 -0.56 -8.65
CA TRP A 142 -5.56 -1.27 -8.31
C TRP A 142 -4.38 -0.87 -9.20
N ASP A 143 -4.65 -0.60 -10.48
CA ASP A 143 -3.65 -0.14 -11.44
C ASP A 143 -3.15 1.30 -11.17
N ARG A 144 -3.89 2.10 -10.40
CA ARG A 144 -3.52 3.49 -10.05
C ARG A 144 -3.21 3.70 -8.57
N ARG A 145 -3.50 2.72 -7.73
CA ARG A 145 -3.26 2.82 -6.28
C ARG A 145 -1.79 2.62 -5.93
N ALA A 146 -1.15 1.63 -6.52
CA ALA A 146 0.17 1.21 -6.09
C ALA A 146 1.01 0.67 -7.24
N ARG A 147 2.33 0.87 -7.13
CA ARG A 147 3.35 0.27 -8.00
C ARG A 147 4.13 -0.83 -7.27
N GLY A 148 3.63 -1.26 -6.13
CA GLY A 148 4.10 -2.37 -5.32
C GLY A 148 2.98 -2.95 -4.48
N LEU A 149 3.11 -4.19 -4.06
CA LEU A 149 2.24 -4.86 -3.09
C LEU A 149 3.05 -5.88 -2.30
N GLY A 150 2.92 -5.83 -0.99
CA GLY A 150 3.57 -6.77 -0.07
C GLY A 150 2.90 -8.14 0.01
N GLY A 151 3.53 -9.02 0.81
CA GLY A 151 3.04 -10.37 1.09
C GLY A 151 3.82 -11.47 0.39
N ARG A 152 3.24 -12.70 0.33
CA ARG A 152 3.91 -13.87 -0.25
C ARG A 152 4.28 -13.67 -1.72
N ILE A 153 3.49 -12.93 -2.45
CA ILE A 153 3.79 -12.45 -3.80
C ILE A 153 4.08 -10.96 -3.68
N CYS A 154 5.32 -10.64 -3.35
CA CYS A 154 5.77 -9.27 -3.26
C CYS A 154 5.99 -8.73 -4.68
N SER A 155 5.49 -7.55 -4.97
CA SER A 155 5.71 -6.89 -6.26
C SER A 155 6.24 -5.49 -6.11
N CYS A 156 7.00 -5.05 -7.10
CA CYS A 156 7.49 -3.68 -7.27
C CYS A 156 7.61 -3.37 -8.75
N ALA A 157 7.87 -2.13 -9.11
CA ALA A 157 7.95 -1.71 -10.50
C ALA A 157 9.31 -1.12 -10.85
N GLU A 158 9.72 -1.32 -12.10
CA GLU A 158 11.07 -0.96 -12.57
C GLU A 158 11.33 0.55 -12.57
N GLU A 159 10.29 1.38 -12.74
CA GLU A 159 10.48 2.84 -12.70
C GLU A 159 10.94 3.33 -11.34
N ASN A 160 10.50 2.70 -10.25
CA ASN A 160 10.95 3.04 -8.90
C ASN A 160 12.33 2.46 -8.59
N LEU A 161 12.59 1.20 -8.99
CA LEU A 161 13.89 0.56 -8.82
C LEU A 161 15.03 1.32 -9.52
N LEU A 162 14.77 1.83 -10.73
CA LEU A 162 15.77 2.46 -11.59
C LEU A 162 15.59 3.98 -11.72
N CYS A 163 14.69 4.58 -10.95
CA CYS A 163 14.39 6.02 -10.91
C CYS A 163 14.02 6.59 -12.28
N PHE A 164 13.08 5.95 -13.00
CA PHE A 164 12.64 6.47 -14.30
C PHE A 164 11.87 7.78 -14.15
N PRO A 165 11.91 8.64 -15.17
CA PRO A 165 11.07 9.84 -15.18
C PRO A 165 9.59 9.51 -14.99
N GLY A 166 8.93 10.21 -14.08
CA GLY A 166 7.50 10.03 -13.78
C GLY A 166 7.20 8.97 -12.72
N ASP A 167 8.21 8.40 -12.08
CA ASP A 167 8.03 7.53 -10.90
C ASP A 167 7.19 8.23 -9.83
N PRO A 168 6.03 7.67 -9.44
CA PRO A 168 5.15 8.26 -8.41
C PRO A 168 5.73 8.20 -6.99
N TYR A 169 6.74 7.34 -6.77
CA TYR A 169 7.44 7.15 -5.50
C TYR A 169 8.89 7.66 -5.56
N SER A 170 9.13 8.75 -6.29
CA SER A 170 10.48 9.25 -6.58
C SER A 170 11.30 9.66 -5.35
N THR A 171 10.70 9.74 -4.17
CA THR A 171 11.37 10.10 -2.90
C THR A 171 11.65 8.91 -1.97
N GLU A 172 11.20 7.72 -2.36
CA GLU A 172 11.36 6.48 -1.62
C GLU A 172 11.56 5.28 -2.56
N ASN A 173 11.98 4.13 -2.03
CA ASN A 173 12.01 2.88 -2.77
C ASN A 173 10.91 1.97 -2.22
N ILE A 174 9.85 1.79 -3.00
CA ILE A 174 8.67 1.07 -2.57
C ILE A 174 8.93 -0.45 -2.35
N LEU A 175 9.96 -1.02 -2.99
CA LEU A 175 10.33 -2.41 -2.74
C LEU A 175 10.73 -2.61 -1.27
N ILE A 176 11.42 -1.66 -0.64
CA ILE A 176 11.83 -1.77 0.77
C ILE A 176 10.59 -1.88 1.67
N HIS A 177 9.57 -1.08 1.42
CA HIS A 177 8.29 -1.13 2.12
C HIS A 177 7.57 -2.48 1.92
N GLU A 178 7.32 -2.84 0.67
CA GLU A 178 6.54 -4.03 0.32
C GLU A 178 7.27 -5.34 0.70
N PHE A 179 8.58 -5.33 0.61
CA PHE A 179 9.37 -6.47 1.05
C PHE A 179 9.44 -6.57 2.57
N GLY A 180 9.34 -5.45 3.28
CA GLY A 180 9.11 -5.41 4.73
C GLY A 180 7.88 -6.22 5.13
N HIS A 181 6.73 -6.00 4.48
CA HIS A 181 5.53 -6.82 4.68
C HIS A 181 5.77 -8.30 4.39
N ALA A 182 6.49 -8.62 3.30
CA ALA A 182 6.79 -10.00 2.93
C ALA A 182 7.70 -10.69 3.97
N ILE A 183 8.69 -10.00 4.50
CA ILE A 183 9.58 -10.49 5.56
C ILE A 183 8.78 -10.83 6.81
N ALA A 184 7.95 -9.91 7.32
CA ALA A 184 7.14 -10.17 8.51
C ALA A 184 6.12 -11.29 8.27
N GLY A 185 5.34 -11.17 7.20
CA GLY A 185 4.19 -12.04 6.94
C GLY A 185 4.54 -13.45 6.46
N VAL A 186 5.75 -13.68 5.92
CA VAL A 186 6.18 -14.98 5.42
C VAL A 186 7.45 -15.44 6.12
N GLY A 187 8.52 -14.66 6.08
CA GLY A 187 9.83 -15.03 6.60
C GLY A 187 9.81 -15.21 8.12
N MET A 188 9.50 -14.14 8.82
CA MET A 188 9.50 -14.14 10.30
C MET A 188 8.40 -15.00 10.88
N ARG A 189 7.19 -15.00 10.31
CA ARG A 189 6.10 -15.88 10.76
C ARG A 189 6.48 -17.36 10.71
N ALA A 190 7.31 -17.77 9.77
CA ALA A 190 7.78 -19.15 9.66
C ALA A 190 8.95 -19.48 10.62
N LEU A 191 9.80 -18.48 10.90
CA LEU A 191 10.98 -18.64 11.77
C LEU A 191 10.67 -18.43 13.25
N ASP A 192 9.81 -17.46 13.55
CA ASP A 192 9.41 -17.09 14.91
C ASP A 192 7.90 -16.87 14.98
N PRO A 193 7.11 -17.87 15.40
CA PRO A 193 5.67 -17.75 15.55
C PRO A 193 5.22 -16.64 16.50
N THR A 194 6.11 -16.11 17.35
CA THR A 194 5.79 -15.04 18.31
C THR A 194 5.96 -13.64 17.71
N PHE A 195 6.64 -13.51 16.57
CA PHE A 195 6.97 -12.21 15.98
C PHE A 195 5.74 -11.33 15.73
N ASP A 196 4.69 -11.89 15.12
CA ASP A 196 3.43 -11.18 14.85
C ASP A 196 2.77 -10.65 16.14
N ALA A 197 2.82 -11.43 17.23
CA ALA A 197 2.23 -11.02 18.50
C ALA A 197 3.04 -9.88 19.15
N ARG A 198 4.37 -9.96 19.08
CA ARG A 198 5.29 -8.92 19.60
C ARG A 198 5.13 -7.62 18.79
N LEU A 199 5.05 -7.71 17.46
CA LEU A 199 4.82 -6.56 16.59
C LEU A 199 3.49 -5.87 16.91
N ARG A 200 2.38 -6.61 16.98
CA ARG A 200 1.08 -6.05 17.36
C ARG A 200 1.07 -5.46 18.76
N GLN A 201 1.82 -6.03 19.69
CA GLN A 201 1.96 -5.46 21.04
C GLN A 201 2.74 -4.15 21.02
N ALA A 202 3.85 -4.07 20.25
CA ALA A 202 4.62 -2.85 20.06
C ALA A 202 3.76 -1.75 19.45
N TYR A 203 3.02 -2.05 18.40
CA TYR A 203 2.09 -1.12 17.75
C TYR A 203 1.05 -0.55 18.72
N ARG A 204 0.35 -1.40 19.49
CA ARG A 204 -0.64 -0.93 20.47
C ARG A 204 -0.02 0.01 21.50
N LYS A 205 1.15 -0.35 22.04
CA LYS A 205 1.86 0.52 23.00
C LYS A 205 2.29 1.86 22.39
N ALA A 206 2.75 1.85 21.14
CA ALA A 206 3.12 3.08 20.44
C ALA A 206 1.90 4.00 20.23
N VAL A 207 0.76 3.44 19.80
CA VAL A 207 -0.50 4.19 19.64
C VAL A 207 -1.01 4.72 20.98
N GLU A 208 -0.98 3.92 22.05
CA GLU A 208 -1.36 4.32 23.41
C GLU A 208 -0.46 5.46 23.95
N ALA A 209 0.83 5.43 23.60
CA ALA A 209 1.79 6.49 23.94
C ALA A 209 1.67 7.74 23.05
N GLY A 210 0.75 7.75 22.09
CA GLY A 210 0.56 8.86 21.17
C GLY A 210 1.58 8.96 20.04
N LEU A 211 2.38 7.91 19.82
CA LEU A 211 3.30 7.85 18.66
C LEU A 211 2.54 7.58 17.37
N TRP A 212 3.14 8.01 16.24
CA TRP A 212 2.64 7.75 14.88
C TRP A 212 1.23 8.28 14.58
N GLN A 213 0.73 9.21 15.40
CA GLN A 213 -0.59 9.82 15.18
C GLN A 213 -0.65 10.50 13.81
N ARG A 214 -1.74 10.25 13.09
CA ARG A 214 -2.02 10.83 11.76
C ARG A 214 -0.96 10.50 10.70
N THR A 215 -0.22 9.42 10.88
CA THR A 215 0.74 8.90 9.89
C THR A 215 0.24 7.61 9.28
N TYR A 216 0.84 7.20 8.16
CA TYR A 216 0.56 5.92 7.53
C TYR A 216 0.99 4.76 8.45
N ALA A 217 2.14 4.88 9.12
CA ALA A 217 2.59 3.95 10.16
C ALA A 217 1.56 3.75 11.29
N GLY A 218 0.78 4.77 11.62
CA GLY A 218 -0.27 4.69 12.65
C GLY A 218 -1.56 3.99 12.20
N SER A 219 -1.68 3.58 10.94
CA SER A 219 -2.93 3.02 10.39
C SER A 219 -3.16 1.54 10.71
N SER A 220 -2.11 0.75 10.81
CA SER A 220 -2.15 -0.67 11.18
C SER A 220 -0.78 -1.17 11.69
N ALA A 221 -0.75 -2.35 12.32
CA ALA A 221 0.50 -2.96 12.76
C ALA A 221 1.40 -3.39 11.57
N GLU A 222 0.81 -3.71 10.45
CA GLU A 222 1.48 -4.08 9.22
C GLU A 222 2.19 -2.86 8.61
N GLU A 223 1.51 -1.70 8.53
CA GLU A 223 2.09 -0.46 8.02
C GLU A 223 3.11 0.13 9.00
N TYR A 224 2.87 0.02 10.30
CA TYR A 224 3.81 0.37 11.36
C TYR A 224 5.17 -0.33 11.18
N TRP A 225 5.14 -1.61 10.81
CA TRP A 225 6.35 -2.38 10.51
C TRP A 225 6.99 -1.94 9.20
N ALA A 226 6.23 -1.83 8.11
CA ALA A 226 6.77 -1.54 6.78
C ALA A 226 7.39 -0.13 6.70
N GLU A 227 6.77 0.85 7.34
CA GLU A 227 7.31 2.21 7.51
C GLU A 227 8.61 2.21 8.32
N ALA A 228 8.65 1.42 9.42
CA ALA A 228 9.89 1.28 10.20
C ALA A 228 11.01 0.61 9.41
N VAL A 229 10.70 -0.31 8.51
CA VAL A 229 11.70 -0.90 7.61
C VAL A 229 12.27 0.14 6.66
N GLN A 230 11.44 1.05 6.14
CA GLN A 230 11.93 2.18 5.35
C GLN A 230 12.81 3.12 6.19
N ASP A 231 12.39 3.47 7.41
CA ASP A 231 13.22 4.26 8.33
C ASP A 231 14.55 3.57 8.66
N TRP A 232 14.52 2.24 8.85
CA TRP A 232 15.71 1.46 9.18
C TRP A 232 16.79 1.52 8.10
N PHE A 233 16.37 1.67 6.85
CA PHE A 233 17.27 1.80 5.70
C PHE A 233 17.42 3.24 5.16
N ASP A 234 17.00 4.25 5.93
CA ASP A 234 17.05 5.68 5.60
C ASP A 234 16.37 6.00 4.26
N ASN A 235 15.21 5.39 4.02
CA ASN A 235 14.49 5.41 2.75
C ASN A 235 13.05 5.93 2.85
N ASN A 236 12.63 6.43 3.99
CA ASN A 236 11.25 6.87 4.17
C ASN A 236 11.05 8.34 3.75
N ARG A 237 9.82 8.67 3.42
CA ARG A 237 9.35 10.05 3.25
C ARG A 237 9.24 10.75 4.61
N ARG A 238 9.23 12.07 4.60
CA ARG A 238 9.10 12.84 5.84
C ARG A 238 8.30 14.11 5.67
N ASN A 239 7.62 14.54 6.72
CA ASN A 239 6.91 15.81 6.83
C ASN A 239 5.90 16.04 5.69
N ASP A 240 5.19 14.99 5.28
CA ASP A 240 4.08 15.10 4.34
C ASP A 240 2.74 14.73 5.01
N SER A 241 1.70 14.55 4.23
CA SER A 241 0.36 14.27 4.75
C SER A 241 0.19 12.88 5.41
N GLN A 242 1.18 12.00 5.26
CA GLN A 242 1.13 10.62 5.74
C GLN A 242 2.34 10.26 6.62
N HIS A 243 3.38 11.10 6.65
CA HIS A 243 4.64 10.84 7.35
C HIS A 243 5.01 12.01 8.26
N ASN A 244 5.52 11.67 9.44
CA ASN A 244 6.08 12.64 10.38
C ASN A 244 7.55 12.99 10.03
N SER A 245 8.32 13.43 11.01
CA SER A 245 9.74 13.77 10.83
C SER A 245 10.69 12.58 10.89
N VAL A 246 10.20 11.37 11.21
CA VAL A 246 11.02 10.15 11.31
C VAL A 246 11.19 9.58 9.90
N SER A 247 12.43 9.37 9.46
CA SER A 247 12.75 8.83 8.13
C SER A 247 14.12 8.15 8.07
N THR A 248 14.81 8.07 9.22
CA THR A 248 16.13 7.46 9.32
C THR A 248 16.21 6.51 10.51
N ARG A 249 17.15 5.54 10.45
CA ARG A 249 17.39 4.61 11.56
C ARG A 249 17.70 5.33 12.87
N ALA A 250 18.45 6.40 12.82
CA ALA A 250 18.80 7.17 14.02
C ALA A 250 17.56 7.81 14.64
N GLU A 251 16.71 8.42 13.84
CA GLU A 251 15.45 9.02 14.27
C GLU A 251 14.47 7.94 14.80
N LEU A 252 14.36 6.80 14.11
CA LEU A 252 13.54 5.67 14.57
C LEU A 252 13.97 5.16 15.96
N LYS A 253 15.29 4.98 16.16
CA LYS A 253 15.84 4.55 17.46
C LYS A 253 15.51 5.52 18.60
N GLN A 254 15.39 6.81 18.32
CA GLN A 254 15.04 7.84 19.31
C GLN A 254 13.52 7.93 19.52
N TYR A 255 12.75 7.84 18.45
CA TYR A 255 11.31 8.05 18.46
C TYR A 255 10.54 6.83 18.97
N ASP A 256 10.87 5.63 18.49
CA ASP A 256 10.25 4.36 18.87
C ASP A 256 11.32 3.26 19.06
N PRO A 257 11.98 3.24 20.22
CA PRO A 257 13.03 2.25 20.52
C PRO A 257 12.53 0.79 20.46
N THR A 258 11.25 0.56 20.75
CA THR A 258 10.65 -0.79 20.71
C THR A 258 10.57 -1.32 19.29
N LEU A 259 10.09 -0.50 18.37
CA LEU A 259 10.04 -0.82 16.95
C LEU A 259 11.44 -0.96 16.34
N ALA A 260 12.35 -0.05 16.71
CA ALA A 260 13.75 -0.12 16.30
C ALA A 260 14.44 -1.41 16.76
N ALA A 261 14.10 -1.94 17.94
CA ALA A 261 14.62 -3.21 18.43
C ALA A 261 14.13 -4.40 17.58
N LEU A 262 12.87 -4.40 17.15
CA LEU A 262 12.34 -5.41 16.21
C LEU A 262 13.05 -5.34 14.85
N CYS A 263 13.33 -4.15 14.33
CA CYS A 263 14.12 -3.97 13.12
C CYS A 263 15.56 -4.49 13.30
N ALA A 264 16.20 -4.19 14.45
CA ALA A 264 17.55 -4.67 14.75
C ALA A 264 17.63 -6.21 14.84
N GLU A 265 16.60 -6.86 15.36
CA GLU A 265 16.52 -8.32 15.41
C GLU A 265 16.50 -8.95 14.02
N VAL A 266 15.79 -8.34 13.08
CA VAL A 266 15.62 -8.87 11.73
C VAL A 266 16.78 -8.47 10.81
N PHE A 267 17.18 -7.22 10.83
CA PHE A 267 18.13 -6.66 9.87
C PHE A 267 19.56 -6.45 10.41
N GLY A 268 19.75 -6.57 11.72
CA GLY A 268 20.98 -6.18 12.37
C GLY A 268 21.28 -4.69 12.25
N ASP A 269 22.30 -4.22 12.96
CA ASP A 269 22.77 -2.81 12.84
C ASP A 269 23.88 -2.71 11.78
N VAL A 270 23.66 -3.33 10.63
CA VAL A 270 24.59 -3.28 9.49
C VAL A 270 24.74 -1.87 8.95
N PRO A 271 25.91 -1.48 8.38
CA PRO A 271 26.15 -0.11 7.92
C PRO A 271 25.38 0.27 6.66
N TRP A 272 24.86 -0.72 5.92
CA TRP A 272 24.16 -0.45 4.65
C TRP A 272 22.91 0.41 4.88
N ARG A 273 22.76 1.43 4.03
CA ARG A 273 21.59 2.29 3.88
C ARG A 273 21.23 2.39 2.42
N TYR A 274 19.96 2.51 2.13
CA TYR A 274 19.53 2.70 0.76
C TYR A 274 20.01 4.05 0.21
N LYS A 275 20.45 4.02 -1.03
CA LYS A 275 20.69 5.20 -1.88
C LYS A 275 20.16 4.89 -3.26
N LYS A 276 19.70 5.88 -3.97
CA LYS A 276 19.27 5.70 -5.37
C LYS A 276 20.43 5.15 -6.22
N PRO A 277 20.14 4.35 -7.26
CA PRO A 277 21.17 3.70 -8.04
C PRO A 277 22.31 4.61 -8.49
N MET A 278 21.98 5.80 -9.00
CA MET A 278 23.00 6.70 -9.55
C MET A 278 23.73 7.54 -8.48
N GLU A 279 23.25 7.55 -7.23
CA GLU A 279 23.91 8.20 -6.09
C GLU A 279 24.94 7.30 -5.41
N ARG A 280 24.99 6.02 -5.76
CA ARG A 280 25.92 5.04 -5.20
C ARG A 280 27.29 5.12 -5.89
N PRO A 281 28.38 4.81 -5.16
CA PRO A 281 29.69 4.64 -5.79
C PRO A 281 29.67 3.48 -6.81
N PRO A 282 30.59 3.50 -7.80
CA PRO A 282 30.61 2.47 -8.88
C PRO A 282 30.61 1.03 -8.39
N GLN A 283 31.25 0.75 -7.27
CA GLN A 283 31.34 -0.59 -6.68
C GLN A 283 29.97 -1.12 -6.23
N GLU A 284 29.13 -0.26 -5.66
CA GLU A 284 27.80 -0.60 -5.18
C GLU A 284 26.74 -0.67 -6.30
N ARG A 285 27.10 -0.29 -7.52
CA ARG A 285 26.24 -0.39 -8.71
C ARG A 285 26.81 -1.26 -9.82
N ALA A 286 27.77 -2.10 -9.50
CA ALA A 286 28.39 -3.00 -10.49
C ALA A 286 27.37 -3.89 -11.21
N HIS A 287 26.31 -4.31 -10.52
CA HIS A 287 25.19 -5.07 -11.08
C HIS A 287 24.34 -4.28 -12.11
N LEU A 288 24.50 -2.95 -12.16
CA LEU A 288 23.88 -2.05 -13.13
C LEU A 288 24.85 -1.60 -14.24
N ALA A 289 26.00 -2.26 -14.38
CA ALA A 289 26.97 -1.93 -15.43
C ALA A 289 26.30 -1.93 -16.82
N GLY A 290 26.43 -0.81 -17.55
CA GLY A 290 25.80 -0.60 -18.85
C GLY A 290 24.38 0.02 -18.80
N PHE A 291 23.80 0.22 -17.62
CA PHE A 291 22.55 0.96 -17.50
C PHE A 291 22.77 2.46 -17.78
N ASP A 292 21.95 3.00 -18.67
CA ASP A 292 21.97 4.42 -19.03
C ASP A 292 20.62 5.07 -18.66
N PRO A 293 20.53 5.84 -17.57
CA PRO A 293 19.29 6.45 -17.13
C PRO A 293 18.70 7.45 -18.13
N ALA A 294 19.53 8.02 -19.04
CA ALA A 294 19.04 8.93 -20.06
C ALA A 294 18.17 8.25 -21.13
N LYS A 295 18.28 6.92 -21.25
CA LYS A 295 17.46 6.09 -22.15
C LYS A 295 16.23 5.50 -21.48
N SER A 296 16.02 5.79 -20.20
CA SER A 296 14.89 5.25 -19.45
C SER A 296 13.55 5.78 -19.98
N PRO A 297 12.55 4.91 -20.13
CA PRO A 297 11.21 5.34 -20.51
C PRO A 297 10.58 6.17 -19.38
N ARG A 298 9.58 6.97 -19.75
CA ARG A 298 8.78 7.71 -18.77
C ARG A 298 7.61 6.86 -18.31
N PHE A 299 7.47 6.66 -17.00
CA PHE A 299 6.26 6.08 -16.43
C PHE A 299 5.04 7.02 -16.61
N ARG A 300 3.90 6.42 -16.89
CA ARG A 300 2.59 7.07 -16.90
C ARG A 300 1.53 6.12 -16.39
N TRP A 301 0.65 6.61 -15.54
CA TRP A 301 -0.50 5.82 -15.11
C TRP A 301 -1.34 5.34 -16.28
N ARG A 302 -1.91 4.13 -16.16
CA ARG A 302 -2.87 3.62 -17.14
C ARG A 302 -4.00 4.62 -17.32
N GLN A 303 -4.29 4.96 -18.56
CA GLN A 303 -5.45 5.77 -18.86
C GLN A 303 -6.73 5.03 -18.47
N SER A 304 -7.72 5.77 -17.95
CA SER A 304 -9.04 5.19 -17.71
C SER A 304 -9.63 4.71 -19.05
N PRO A 305 -10.28 3.55 -19.09
CA PRO A 305 -11.03 3.11 -20.27
C PRO A 305 -12.19 4.06 -20.61
N LEU A 306 -12.62 4.89 -19.65
CA LEU A 306 -13.59 5.94 -19.89
C LEU A 306 -12.90 7.12 -20.59
N THR A 307 -12.94 7.15 -21.90
CA THR A 307 -12.30 8.20 -22.73
C THR A 307 -13.13 9.48 -22.82
N GLU A 308 -14.43 9.38 -22.58
CA GLU A 308 -15.39 10.46 -22.61
C GLU A 308 -15.56 11.10 -21.22
N LYS A 309 -16.23 12.25 -21.19
CA LYS A 309 -16.76 12.85 -19.96
C LYS A 309 -18.20 12.36 -19.76
N PRO A 310 -18.41 11.25 -19.04
CA PRO A 310 -19.74 10.70 -18.88
C PRO A 310 -20.67 11.73 -18.24
N ARG A 311 -21.92 11.74 -18.66
CA ARG A 311 -22.95 12.62 -18.08
C ARG A 311 -23.98 11.78 -17.38
N VAL A 312 -24.44 12.27 -16.24
CA VAL A 312 -25.51 11.67 -15.44
C VAL A 312 -26.59 12.72 -15.21
N GLN A 313 -27.82 12.30 -15.39
CA GLN A 313 -28.99 13.09 -15.09
C GLN A 313 -29.60 12.63 -13.75
N ILE A 314 -29.83 13.55 -12.83
CA ILE A 314 -30.42 13.31 -11.51
C ILE A 314 -31.79 14.01 -11.53
N LEU A 315 -32.86 13.23 -11.38
CA LEU A 315 -34.24 13.72 -11.38
C LEU A 315 -34.74 13.92 -9.95
N THR A 316 -35.29 15.07 -9.67
CA THR A 316 -35.92 15.42 -8.39
C THR A 316 -37.25 16.12 -8.62
N ASP A 317 -38.08 16.27 -7.56
CA ASP A 317 -39.33 17.02 -7.62
C ASP A 317 -39.11 18.54 -7.86
N LEU A 318 -37.89 19.06 -7.64
CA LEU A 318 -37.53 20.46 -7.88
C LEU A 318 -36.95 20.70 -9.27
N GLY A 319 -36.75 19.66 -10.05
CA GLY A 319 -36.18 19.69 -11.40
C GLY A 319 -35.03 18.72 -11.60
N GLU A 320 -34.38 18.89 -12.75
CA GLU A 320 -33.30 18.02 -13.21
C GLU A 320 -31.94 18.68 -12.97
N VAL A 321 -30.95 17.86 -12.56
CA VAL A 321 -29.54 18.27 -12.47
C VAL A 321 -28.74 17.37 -13.37
N GLU A 322 -28.04 17.94 -14.36
CA GLU A 322 -27.12 17.20 -15.22
C GLU A 322 -25.69 17.47 -14.78
N VAL A 323 -24.93 16.39 -14.58
CA VAL A 323 -23.53 16.44 -14.16
C VAL A 323 -22.60 15.81 -15.18
N GLU A 324 -21.45 16.43 -15.40
CA GLU A 324 -20.34 15.91 -16.23
C GLU A 324 -19.26 15.37 -15.30
N LEU A 325 -18.79 14.14 -15.57
CA LEU A 325 -17.85 13.45 -14.70
C LEU A 325 -16.43 13.45 -15.30
N TYR A 326 -15.43 13.60 -14.44
CA TYR A 326 -14.02 13.73 -14.82
C TYR A 326 -13.31 12.38 -14.79
N ALA A 327 -13.72 11.46 -15.69
CA ALA A 327 -13.26 10.07 -15.72
C ALA A 327 -11.75 9.89 -15.92
N GLN A 328 -11.07 10.86 -16.53
CA GLN A 328 -9.62 10.82 -16.74
C GLN A 328 -8.85 11.26 -15.48
N GLN A 329 -9.39 12.24 -14.74
CA GLN A 329 -8.73 12.79 -13.55
C GLN A 329 -9.05 11.98 -12.28
N ALA A 330 -10.32 11.55 -12.10
CA ALA A 330 -10.79 10.81 -10.94
C ALA A 330 -11.46 9.48 -11.37
N PRO A 331 -10.72 8.57 -12.03
CA PRO A 331 -11.30 7.36 -12.63
C PRO A 331 -11.91 6.40 -11.63
N ILE A 332 -11.38 6.31 -10.41
CA ILE A 332 -11.88 5.41 -9.37
C ILE A 332 -13.22 5.93 -8.86
N THR A 333 -13.27 7.19 -8.48
CA THR A 333 -14.47 7.85 -7.96
C THR A 333 -15.57 7.87 -9.01
N VAL A 334 -15.25 8.20 -10.26
CA VAL A 334 -16.22 8.20 -11.37
C VAL A 334 -16.73 6.79 -11.65
N THR A 335 -15.87 5.78 -11.67
CA THR A 335 -16.30 4.39 -11.90
C THR A 335 -17.22 3.91 -10.79
N ASN A 336 -16.90 4.22 -9.53
CA ASN A 336 -17.73 3.90 -8.39
C ASN A 336 -19.10 4.58 -8.47
N PHE A 337 -19.13 5.89 -8.69
CA PHE A 337 -20.37 6.65 -8.81
C PHE A 337 -21.24 6.14 -9.98
N LEU A 338 -20.67 5.92 -11.15
CA LEU A 338 -21.39 5.36 -12.30
C LEU A 338 -21.95 3.97 -12.00
N ARG A 339 -21.26 3.14 -11.23
CA ARG A 339 -21.75 1.83 -10.84
C ARG A 339 -23.01 1.95 -9.98
N TYR A 340 -23.01 2.84 -8.97
CA TYR A 340 -24.20 3.12 -8.16
C TYR A 340 -25.35 3.67 -9.00
N VAL A 341 -25.06 4.52 -9.99
CA VAL A 341 -26.08 5.01 -10.95
C VAL A 341 -26.65 3.87 -11.79
N LEU A 342 -25.81 3.07 -12.43
CA LEU A 342 -26.22 2.00 -13.35
C LEU A 342 -26.95 0.86 -12.63
N GLU A 343 -26.57 0.54 -11.40
CA GLU A 343 -27.22 -0.48 -10.57
C GLU A 343 -28.47 0.08 -9.85
N GLY A 344 -28.84 1.33 -10.13
CA GLY A 344 -30.06 1.97 -9.65
C GLY A 344 -30.13 2.26 -8.16
N PHE A 345 -29.00 2.40 -7.48
CA PHE A 345 -28.94 2.71 -6.05
C PHE A 345 -29.54 4.07 -5.69
N TYR A 346 -29.47 5.05 -6.59
CA TYR A 346 -30.01 6.39 -6.37
C TYR A 346 -31.51 6.51 -6.77
N ARG A 347 -32.12 5.48 -7.35
CA ARG A 347 -33.57 5.47 -7.50
C ARG A 347 -34.21 5.39 -6.11
N ASP A 348 -35.09 6.32 -5.79
CA ASP A 348 -35.64 6.50 -4.46
C ASP A 348 -34.61 6.88 -3.37
N GLY A 349 -33.42 7.30 -3.80
CA GLY A 349 -32.43 7.97 -2.94
C GLY A 349 -32.90 9.36 -2.54
N GLU A 350 -32.07 10.10 -1.84
CA GLU A 350 -32.47 11.42 -1.33
C GLU A 350 -31.31 12.38 -1.16
N PHE A 351 -31.58 13.67 -1.38
CA PHE A 351 -30.79 14.74 -0.77
C PHE A 351 -31.28 14.86 0.66
N PHE A 352 -30.44 14.53 1.61
CA PHE A 352 -30.83 14.45 3.03
C PHE A 352 -30.21 15.57 3.87
N ARG A 353 -29.16 16.25 3.36
CA ARG A 353 -28.41 17.23 4.12
C ARG A 353 -28.13 18.47 3.30
N THR A 354 -28.29 19.64 3.94
CA THR A 354 -27.84 20.94 3.43
C THR A 354 -26.94 21.61 4.46
N VAL A 355 -25.78 22.05 4.03
CA VAL A 355 -24.78 22.72 4.87
C VAL A 355 -24.66 24.16 4.39
N THR A 356 -25.06 25.11 5.22
CA THR A 356 -25.05 26.56 4.95
C THR A 356 -24.14 27.27 5.94
N LEU A 357 -23.74 28.51 5.67
CA LEU A 357 -22.90 29.28 6.60
C LEU A 357 -23.59 29.50 7.97
N ARG A 358 -24.94 29.39 8.04
CA ARG A 358 -25.72 29.64 9.25
C ARG A 358 -25.88 28.43 10.15
N ASN A 359 -25.96 27.23 9.58
CA ASN A 359 -26.24 26.00 10.33
C ASN A 359 -24.99 25.20 10.75
N GLN A 360 -23.86 25.90 10.87
CA GLN A 360 -22.56 25.37 11.34
C GLN A 360 -22.02 26.29 12.47
N PRO A 361 -22.74 26.48 13.60
CA PRO A 361 -22.34 27.45 14.62
C PRO A 361 -20.98 27.09 15.24
N ASP A 362 -20.70 25.80 15.44
CA ASP A 362 -19.54 25.29 16.14
C ASP A 362 -18.35 24.96 15.20
N ASP A 363 -18.57 24.98 13.90
CA ASP A 363 -17.52 24.69 12.92
C ASP A 363 -16.60 25.90 12.72
N LYS A 364 -15.30 25.71 13.00
CA LYS A 364 -14.26 26.73 12.73
C LYS A 364 -14.07 26.98 11.24
N VAL A 365 -14.27 25.95 10.41
CA VAL A 365 -14.14 26.00 8.95
C VAL A 365 -15.50 25.70 8.35
N LYS A 366 -16.13 26.72 7.77
CA LYS A 366 -17.47 26.64 7.21
C LYS A 366 -17.41 26.31 5.73
N ILE A 367 -18.32 25.42 5.29
CA ILE A 367 -18.50 25.03 3.88
C ILE A 367 -19.96 25.20 3.48
N GLN A 368 -20.23 25.11 2.17
CA GLN A 368 -21.60 25.12 1.67
C GLN A 368 -21.77 23.99 0.65
N VAL A 369 -22.60 23.02 0.97
CA VAL A 369 -22.89 21.86 0.13
C VAL A 369 -24.31 21.36 0.32
N ILE A 370 -24.86 20.67 -0.68
CA ILE A 370 -25.95 19.72 -0.51
C ILE A 370 -25.38 18.31 -0.59
N GLN A 371 -25.92 17.36 0.17
CA GLN A 371 -25.42 15.99 0.21
C GLN A 371 -26.54 15.00 -0.03
N ALA A 372 -26.25 14.02 -0.89
CA ALA A 372 -27.15 12.96 -1.28
C ALA A 372 -26.65 11.57 -0.84
N ARG A 373 -27.57 10.63 -0.75
CA ARG A 373 -27.28 9.22 -0.47
C ARG A 373 -28.17 8.29 -1.30
N ALA A 374 -27.74 7.04 -1.42
CA ALA A 374 -28.52 5.96 -2.00
C ALA A 374 -29.82 5.70 -1.22
N ALA A 375 -30.77 5.03 -1.86
CA ALA A 375 -32.04 4.65 -1.23
C ALA A 375 -31.81 3.87 0.07
N GLN A 376 -32.58 4.20 1.10
CA GLN A 376 -32.47 3.55 2.41
C GLN A 376 -32.62 2.03 2.33
N ALA A 377 -33.49 1.53 1.44
CA ALA A 377 -33.66 0.10 1.22
C ALA A 377 -32.43 -0.62 0.67
N ARG A 378 -31.45 0.13 0.11
CA ARG A 378 -30.22 -0.42 -0.50
C ARG A 378 -28.97 -0.25 0.40
N GLN A 379 -29.11 0.30 1.63
CA GLN A 379 -27.96 0.54 2.51
C GLN A 379 -27.23 -0.74 2.96
N GLY A 380 -27.92 -1.88 2.99
CA GLY A 380 -27.29 -3.17 3.27
C GLY A 380 -26.51 -3.80 2.10
N GLU A 381 -26.59 -3.18 0.90
CA GLU A 381 -26.00 -3.69 -0.34
C GLU A 381 -24.85 -2.83 -0.87
N LEU A 382 -24.35 -1.89 -0.06
CA LEU A 382 -23.34 -0.94 -0.50
C LEU A 382 -22.08 -1.65 -0.96
N LEU A 383 -21.48 -1.10 -2.02
CA LEU A 383 -20.20 -1.59 -2.53
C LEU A 383 -19.08 -1.31 -1.55
N PRO A 384 -17.98 -2.08 -1.60
CA PRO A 384 -16.81 -1.80 -0.76
C PRO A 384 -16.33 -0.35 -0.89
N PRO A 385 -15.78 0.24 0.18
CA PRO A 385 -15.21 1.57 0.13
C PRO A 385 -14.13 1.71 -0.93
N ILE A 386 -14.00 2.91 -1.46
CA ILE A 386 -12.99 3.25 -2.45
C ILE A 386 -11.95 4.21 -1.86
N PRO A 387 -10.73 4.17 -2.37
CA PRO A 387 -9.69 5.09 -2.02
C PRO A 387 -9.94 6.51 -2.44
N LEU A 388 -9.34 7.40 -1.70
CA LEU A 388 -9.42 8.83 -1.90
C LEU A 388 -8.53 9.29 -3.05
N GLU A 389 -9.14 9.79 -4.11
CA GLU A 389 -8.46 10.52 -5.20
C GLU A 389 -8.33 11.99 -4.81
N ARG A 390 -7.18 12.36 -4.23
CA ARG A 390 -6.94 13.69 -3.67
C ARG A 390 -6.86 14.76 -4.76
N THR A 391 -7.33 15.96 -4.47
CA THR A 391 -7.30 17.07 -5.44
C THR A 391 -5.88 17.48 -5.84
N ARG A 392 -4.86 17.26 -5.01
CA ARG A 392 -3.45 17.46 -5.37
C ARG A 392 -2.99 16.52 -6.50
N ASP A 393 -3.53 15.27 -6.51
CA ASP A 393 -3.12 14.22 -7.44
C ASP A 393 -3.93 14.28 -8.74
N THR A 394 -5.20 14.69 -8.64
CA THR A 394 -6.13 14.81 -9.78
C THR A 394 -6.03 16.16 -10.49
N GLY A 395 -5.53 17.19 -9.80
CA GLY A 395 -5.54 18.59 -10.29
C GLY A 395 -6.92 19.25 -10.25
N LEU A 396 -7.96 18.54 -9.77
CA LEU A 396 -9.31 19.08 -9.63
C LEU A 396 -9.43 19.99 -8.42
N LYS A 397 -10.46 20.86 -8.43
CA LYS A 397 -10.76 21.80 -7.34
C LYS A 397 -12.24 21.76 -7.00
N HIS A 398 -12.57 22.10 -5.75
CA HIS A 398 -13.93 22.25 -5.28
C HIS A 398 -14.47 23.65 -5.60
N LEU A 399 -14.82 23.86 -6.87
CA LEU A 399 -15.46 25.10 -7.34
C LEU A 399 -16.98 24.98 -7.24
N ASP A 400 -17.71 26.09 -7.52
CA ASP A 400 -19.18 26.09 -7.54
C ASP A 400 -19.73 25.02 -8.48
N GLY A 401 -20.65 24.19 -7.98
CA GLY A 401 -21.22 23.06 -8.71
C GLY A 401 -20.34 21.79 -8.78
N THR A 402 -19.17 21.77 -8.16
CA THR A 402 -18.33 20.56 -8.13
C THR A 402 -18.99 19.43 -7.34
N LEU A 403 -18.96 18.22 -7.91
CA LEU A 403 -19.32 16.98 -7.22
C LEU A 403 -18.15 16.45 -6.41
N THR A 404 -18.39 16.06 -5.18
CA THR A 404 -17.40 15.51 -4.26
C THR A 404 -17.94 14.29 -3.53
N MET A 405 -17.09 13.28 -3.28
CA MET A 405 -17.47 12.09 -2.50
C MET A 405 -17.39 12.40 -1.00
N ALA A 406 -18.46 12.06 -0.28
CA ALA A 406 -18.44 12.08 1.17
C ALA A 406 -17.63 10.91 1.72
N ARG A 407 -16.96 11.14 2.85
CA ARG A 407 -16.15 10.16 3.55
C ARG A 407 -16.03 10.48 5.04
N ASP A 408 -15.77 9.49 5.86
CA ASP A 408 -15.43 9.67 7.27
C ASP A 408 -13.91 9.82 7.45
N GLY A 409 -13.13 8.85 6.98
CA GLY A 409 -11.68 8.87 6.93
C GLY A 409 -11.14 8.72 5.50
N PRO A 410 -9.82 8.72 5.29
CA PRO A 410 -9.24 8.32 4.02
C PRO A 410 -9.73 6.92 3.62
N ASP A 411 -9.98 6.73 2.32
CA ASP A 411 -10.34 5.43 1.74
C ASP A 411 -11.63 4.78 2.29
N THR A 412 -12.58 5.61 2.78
CA THR A 412 -13.88 5.13 3.32
C THR A 412 -15.09 5.56 2.49
N ALA A 413 -14.87 6.27 1.38
CA ALA A 413 -15.96 6.73 0.52
C ALA A 413 -16.70 5.57 -0.15
N GLN A 414 -18.03 5.62 -0.19
CA GLN A 414 -18.88 4.61 -0.83
C GLN A 414 -19.84 5.27 -1.84
N GLU A 415 -21.10 5.53 -1.45
CA GLU A 415 -22.16 6.02 -2.36
C GLU A 415 -22.50 7.49 -2.16
N SER A 416 -22.28 8.02 -0.93
CA SER A 416 -22.72 9.37 -0.60
C SER A 416 -21.87 10.42 -1.29
N PHE A 417 -22.52 11.36 -1.96
CA PHE A 417 -21.84 12.47 -2.64
C PHE A 417 -22.44 13.81 -2.24
N ALA A 418 -21.67 14.86 -2.45
CA ALA A 418 -22.15 16.22 -2.25
C ALA A 418 -21.91 17.08 -3.49
N ILE A 419 -22.65 18.20 -3.60
CA ILE A 419 -22.46 19.23 -4.63
C ILE A 419 -22.13 20.54 -3.92
N CYS A 420 -21.03 21.18 -4.32
CA CYS A 420 -20.57 22.43 -3.75
C CYS A 420 -21.45 23.63 -4.17
N ILE A 421 -21.66 24.52 -3.23
CA ILE A 421 -22.31 25.83 -3.45
C ILE A 421 -21.25 26.90 -3.27
N GLY A 422 -20.92 27.61 -4.34
CA GLY A 422 -19.73 28.45 -4.37
C GLY A 422 -18.44 27.65 -4.26
N ASP A 423 -17.31 28.33 -4.31
CA ASP A 423 -16.00 27.70 -4.21
C ASP A 423 -15.72 27.24 -2.77
N GLN A 424 -15.25 26.01 -2.61
CA GLN A 424 -15.03 25.36 -1.32
C GLN A 424 -13.57 24.88 -1.17
N PRO A 425 -12.56 25.78 -1.14
CA PRO A 425 -11.15 25.38 -1.10
C PRO A 425 -10.76 24.59 0.16
N GLU A 426 -11.54 24.71 1.23
CA GLU A 426 -11.33 23.95 2.48
C GLU A 426 -11.70 22.45 2.34
N LEU A 427 -12.29 22.05 1.21
CA LEU A 427 -12.51 20.64 0.85
C LEU A 427 -11.36 20.08 0.01
N ASP A 428 -10.46 20.92 -0.54
CA ASP A 428 -9.28 20.46 -1.27
C ASP A 428 -8.26 19.80 -0.34
N PHE A 429 -7.30 19.08 -0.93
CA PHE A 429 -6.13 18.58 -0.20
C PHE A 429 -5.39 19.75 0.46
N GLY A 430 -5.02 19.58 1.73
CA GLY A 430 -4.47 20.64 2.58
C GLY A 430 -5.51 21.58 3.19
N GLY A 431 -6.77 21.48 2.79
CA GLY A 431 -7.90 22.19 3.41
C GLY A 431 -8.18 21.68 4.83
N ARG A 432 -8.90 22.49 5.60
CA ARG A 432 -9.06 22.28 7.05
C ARG A 432 -10.45 21.77 7.43
N ARG A 433 -11.34 21.54 6.46
CA ARG A 433 -12.69 21.04 6.78
C ARG A 433 -12.64 19.66 7.43
N ASN A 434 -11.79 18.75 6.91
CA ASN A 434 -11.50 17.52 7.59
C ASN A 434 -10.15 17.64 8.32
N PRO A 435 -10.09 17.32 9.63
CA PRO A 435 -8.87 17.46 10.42
C PRO A 435 -7.65 16.67 9.92
N ASP A 436 -7.88 15.65 9.08
CA ASP A 436 -6.81 14.83 8.48
C ASP A 436 -6.05 15.55 7.35
N GLY A 437 -6.54 16.71 6.88
CA GLY A 437 -5.94 17.49 5.81
C GLY A 437 -5.93 16.82 4.43
N GLN A 438 -6.51 15.61 4.29
CA GLN A 438 -6.50 14.87 3.04
C GLN A 438 -7.50 15.38 2.00
N GLY A 439 -8.44 16.25 2.41
CA GLY A 439 -9.50 16.77 1.56
C GLY A 439 -10.51 15.71 1.15
N PHE A 440 -11.26 15.98 0.08
CA PHE A 440 -12.27 15.11 -0.48
C PHE A 440 -11.99 14.88 -1.97
N ALA A 441 -12.57 13.83 -2.57
CA ALA A 441 -12.40 13.55 -3.99
C ALA A 441 -13.40 14.37 -4.82
N ALA A 442 -12.91 15.41 -5.50
CA ALA A 442 -13.64 16.08 -6.57
C ALA A 442 -13.64 15.20 -7.83
N PHE A 443 -14.83 14.96 -8.46
CA PHE A 443 -14.92 14.00 -9.55
C PHE A 443 -15.86 14.39 -10.70
N GLY A 444 -16.51 15.54 -10.62
CA GLY A 444 -17.41 16.03 -11.65
C GLY A 444 -17.91 17.44 -11.36
N ARG A 445 -18.78 17.94 -12.24
CA ARG A 445 -19.44 19.24 -12.05
C ARG A 445 -20.86 19.23 -12.59
N VAL A 446 -21.69 20.08 -12.06
CA VAL A 446 -23.00 20.41 -12.61
C VAL A 446 -22.82 21.20 -13.90
N VAL A 447 -23.41 20.74 -15.01
CA VAL A 447 -23.39 21.41 -16.30
C VAL A 447 -24.75 22.00 -16.67
N ARG A 448 -25.84 21.53 -16.04
CA ARG A 448 -27.18 22.05 -16.15
C ARG A 448 -27.95 21.83 -14.84
N GLY A 449 -28.81 22.75 -14.45
CA GLY A 449 -29.64 22.65 -13.24
C GLY A 449 -28.95 23.16 -11.96
N LEU A 450 -27.96 24.04 -12.06
CA LEU A 450 -27.31 24.63 -10.90
C LEU A 450 -28.29 25.46 -10.06
N GLU A 451 -29.32 26.04 -10.70
CA GLU A 451 -30.46 26.71 -10.02
C GLU A 451 -31.29 25.71 -9.20
N VAL A 452 -31.45 24.46 -9.66
CA VAL A 452 -32.10 23.41 -8.90
C VAL A 452 -31.28 23.07 -7.66
N VAL A 453 -29.95 22.92 -7.82
CA VAL A 453 -29.02 22.68 -6.70
C VAL A 453 -29.15 23.78 -5.64
N ARG A 454 -29.23 25.05 -6.05
CA ARG A 454 -29.45 26.18 -5.12
C ARG A 454 -30.81 26.18 -4.47
N LYS A 455 -31.89 25.75 -5.16
CA LYS A 455 -33.20 25.55 -4.54
C LYS A 455 -33.14 24.46 -3.46
N ILE A 456 -32.45 23.33 -3.73
CA ILE A 456 -32.26 22.25 -2.75
C ILE A 456 -31.51 22.79 -1.53
N HIS A 457 -30.45 23.57 -1.74
CA HIS A 457 -29.65 24.17 -0.67
C HIS A 457 -30.44 25.10 0.24
N ALA A 458 -31.48 25.74 -0.30
CA ALA A 458 -32.33 26.68 0.41
C ALA A 458 -33.55 26.02 1.10
N LEU A 459 -33.73 24.69 0.97
CA LEU A 459 -34.84 23.99 1.62
C LEU A 459 -34.73 24.04 3.14
N PRO A 460 -35.88 23.92 3.86
CA PRO A 460 -35.93 23.86 5.32
C PRO A 460 -35.08 22.69 5.86
N ALA A 461 -34.38 22.97 6.95
CA ALA A 461 -33.53 21.96 7.61
C ALA A 461 -33.54 22.14 9.13
N GLU A 462 -33.54 21.04 9.84
CA GLU A 462 -33.29 20.99 11.29
C GLU A 462 -31.80 20.71 11.50
N GLY A 463 -31.06 21.69 12.02
CA GLY A 463 -29.60 21.65 11.96
C GLY A 463 -29.13 21.60 10.52
N GLN A 464 -28.51 20.52 10.12
CA GLN A 464 -28.07 20.28 8.73
C GLN A 464 -28.94 19.26 7.98
N GLN A 465 -29.93 18.63 8.64
CA GLN A 465 -30.80 17.62 8.03
C GLN A 465 -31.98 18.28 7.33
N LEU A 466 -32.16 18.00 6.05
CA LEU A 466 -33.33 18.45 5.30
C LEU A 466 -34.62 17.82 5.89
N THR A 467 -35.64 18.65 6.11
CA THR A 467 -36.89 18.21 6.73
C THR A 467 -38.08 18.75 5.92
N PRO A 468 -38.73 17.88 5.10
CA PRO A 468 -38.33 16.48 4.77
C PRO A 468 -37.13 16.42 3.83
N PRO A 469 -36.41 15.25 3.74
CA PRO A 469 -35.43 15.02 2.69
C PRO A 469 -36.05 15.13 1.29
N LEU A 470 -35.28 15.63 0.31
CA LEU A 470 -35.75 15.71 -1.06
C LEU A 470 -35.44 14.41 -1.79
N LYS A 471 -36.46 13.74 -2.30
CA LYS A 471 -36.35 12.48 -3.02
C LYS A 471 -35.62 12.65 -4.35
N ILE A 472 -34.71 11.72 -4.64
CA ILE A 472 -34.15 11.48 -5.97
C ILE A 472 -35.06 10.43 -6.64
N GLN A 473 -35.83 10.87 -7.64
CA GLN A 473 -36.72 9.96 -8.37
C GLN A 473 -35.91 8.92 -9.15
N ASN A 474 -34.82 9.35 -9.79
CA ASN A 474 -33.91 8.48 -10.50
C ASN A 474 -32.57 9.21 -10.78
N ALA A 475 -31.52 8.42 -11.04
CA ALA A 475 -30.29 8.91 -11.62
C ALA A 475 -29.88 7.93 -12.74
N PHE A 476 -29.54 8.44 -13.92
CA PHE A 476 -29.17 7.62 -15.07
C PHE A 476 -28.12 8.31 -15.93
N ARG A 477 -27.31 7.48 -16.61
CA ARG A 477 -26.30 7.97 -17.56
C ARG A 477 -26.99 8.41 -18.86
N ASN A 478 -26.68 9.63 -19.31
CA ASN A 478 -27.02 10.06 -20.66
C ASN A 478 -26.06 9.40 -21.66
N HIS A 479 -26.61 8.93 -22.79
CA HIS A 479 -25.86 8.31 -23.88
C HIS A 479 -25.25 9.36 -24.81
#